data_c1040655f9002fcf855346a2ba350665
#
_entry.id   c1040655f9002fcf855346a2ba350665
#
_cell.length_a   1.000
_cell.length_b   1.000
_cell.length_c   1.000
_cell.angle_alpha   90.00
_cell.angle_beta   90.00
_cell.angle_gamma   90.00
#
_symmetry.space_group_name_H-M   'P 1'
#
loop_
_entity.id
_entity.type
_entity.pdbx_description
1 polymer ?
#
loop_
_entity_poly.entity_id
_entity_poly.type
_entity_poly.pdbx_seq_one_letter_code
_entity_poly.pdbx_strand_id
1 'polypeptide(L)'
;EGMSEEAIKKILSEKKKDPLTKELLLEIHRQITEKTLENSDEEGKFRNNNDIVVSNNITGEIAHNPPDYNEIEAVLNDLCDFANKDETFVHPIIKAIIIHFVISFLHPFTDGNGRTARSLFYWYMLKKGYWLTEFLSISRIIYASKDKYEKVFLYTEHDDYDLGYFINYNLVVLNKAFIELTKYLERKAKERSALFEFKTITGINERQAQIIKIATEKPSTIFISKDLQTELGVSVKTIRSDLEGLVQMGLLKTYPLNKRLVGYLRAEDFEDKIREISRN
;
A
#
# COMPACT_ATOMS: atom_id res chain seq x y z
N GLU A 1 15.57 -8.86 -0.73
CA GLU A 1 14.28 -8.13 -0.73
C GLU A 1 13.89 -7.85 0.71
N GLY A 2 13.70 -6.58 1.05
CA GLY A 2 13.28 -6.19 2.40
C GLY A 2 11.82 -6.52 2.67
N MET A 3 11.41 -6.34 3.92
CA MET A 3 10.03 -6.58 4.36
C MET A 3 9.04 -5.69 3.59
N SER A 4 7.88 -6.24 3.19
CA SER A 4 6.85 -5.47 2.49
C SER A 4 6.23 -4.40 3.41
N GLU A 5 5.72 -3.31 2.83
CA GLU A 5 5.04 -2.24 3.59
C GLU A 5 3.87 -2.79 4.42
N GLU A 6 3.16 -3.79 3.93
CA GLU A 6 2.06 -4.44 4.63
C GLU A 6 2.53 -5.23 5.86
N ALA A 7 3.65 -5.96 5.75
CA ALA A 7 4.23 -6.68 6.88
C ALA A 7 4.71 -5.71 7.97
N ILE A 8 5.34 -4.59 7.57
CA ILE A 8 5.73 -3.52 8.49
C ILE A 8 4.51 -2.98 9.24
N LYS A 9 3.44 -2.63 8.55
CA LYS A 9 2.22 -2.08 9.16
C LYS A 9 1.56 -3.05 10.12
N LYS A 10 1.60 -4.36 9.85
CA LYS A 10 1.10 -5.39 10.76
C LYS A 10 1.88 -5.36 12.09
N ILE A 11 3.20 -5.33 12.04
CA ILE A 11 4.06 -5.22 13.23
C ILE A 11 3.74 -3.96 14.03
N LEU A 12 3.62 -2.82 13.33
CA LEU A 12 3.30 -1.55 13.97
C LEU A 12 1.91 -1.56 14.64
N SER A 13 0.95 -2.26 14.06
CA SER A 13 -0.39 -2.44 14.64
C SER A 13 -0.37 -3.24 15.93
N GLU A 14 0.50 -4.25 16.03
CA GLU A 14 0.70 -5.02 17.26
C GLU A 14 1.31 -4.16 18.39
N LYS A 15 2.24 -3.27 18.04
CA LYS A 15 2.96 -2.39 18.98
C LYS A 15 2.30 -1.02 19.23
N LYS A 16 1.13 -0.74 18.68
CA LYS A 16 0.48 0.58 18.80
C LYS A 16 0.11 1.01 20.23
N LYS A 17 0.05 0.07 21.17
CA LYS A 17 -0.26 0.37 22.59
C LYS A 17 0.96 0.83 23.37
N ASP A 18 2.17 0.50 22.91
CA ASP A 18 3.40 0.80 23.61
C ASP A 18 3.71 2.31 23.58
N PRO A 19 4.36 2.90 24.59
CA PRO A 19 4.91 4.24 24.48
C PRO A 19 6.06 4.26 23.47
N LEU A 20 6.34 5.43 22.87
CA LEU A 20 7.57 5.60 22.09
C LEU A 20 8.75 5.62 23.06
N THR A 21 9.67 4.71 22.86
CA THR A 21 10.95 4.65 23.59
C THR A 21 12.09 4.44 22.60
N LYS A 22 13.32 4.67 23.05
CA LYS A 22 14.52 4.38 22.23
C LYS A 22 14.58 2.90 21.88
N GLU A 23 14.21 2.02 22.79
CA GLU A 23 14.20 0.57 22.59
C GLU A 23 13.17 0.17 21.51
N LEU A 24 11.97 0.75 21.55
CA LEU A 24 10.95 0.51 20.51
C LEU A 24 11.44 1.03 19.14
N LEU A 25 12.10 2.17 19.11
CA LEU A 25 12.67 2.74 17.88
C LEU A 25 13.74 1.81 17.28
N LEU A 26 14.67 1.30 18.12
CA LEU A 26 15.71 0.35 17.71
C LEU A 26 15.09 -0.97 17.22
N GLU A 27 14.05 -1.45 17.90
CA GLU A 27 13.36 -2.67 17.50
C GLU A 27 12.65 -2.50 16.15
N ILE A 28 11.93 -1.38 15.94
CA ILE A 28 11.30 -1.07 14.66
C ILE A 28 12.36 -1.01 13.55
N HIS A 29 13.46 -0.28 13.79
CA HIS A 29 14.55 -0.18 12.82
C HIS A 29 15.10 -1.57 12.47
N ARG A 30 15.44 -2.39 13.46
CA ARG A 30 15.95 -3.76 13.25
C ARG A 30 15.01 -4.58 12.37
N GLN A 31 13.70 -4.56 12.66
CA GLN A 31 12.71 -5.35 11.93
C GLN A 31 12.57 -4.90 10.46
N ILE A 32 12.57 -3.59 10.19
CA ILE A 32 12.39 -3.07 8.83
C ILE A 32 13.66 -3.10 7.99
N THR A 33 14.82 -3.26 8.64
CA THR A 33 16.12 -3.32 7.97
C THR A 33 16.72 -4.73 7.91
N GLU A 34 16.06 -5.71 8.52
CA GLU A 34 16.51 -7.10 8.53
C GLU A 34 16.89 -7.58 7.12
N LYS A 35 18.14 -8.02 6.96
CA LYS A 35 18.73 -8.51 5.68
C LYS A 35 18.75 -7.48 4.53
N THR A 36 18.63 -6.19 4.82
CA THR A 36 18.65 -5.14 3.80
C THR A 36 19.80 -4.14 3.96
N LEU A 37 20.50 -4.17 5.07
CA LEU A 37 21.71 -3.39 5.29
C LEU A 37 22.94 -4.12 4.73
N GLU A 38 23.92 -3.37 4.25
CA GLU A 38 25.22 -3.92 3.83
C GLU A 38 25.95 -4.57 5.01
N ASN A 39 25.86 -3.93 6.20
CA ASN A 39 26.40 -4.45 7.45
C ASN A 39 25.24 -4.78 8.41
N SER A 40 24.98 -6.08 8.62
CA SER A 40 23.94 -6.55 9.54
C SER A 40 24.18 -6.17 11.01
N ASP A 41 25.44 -5.87 11.39
CA ASP A 41 25.76 -5.46 12.75
C ASP A 41 25.21 -4.06 13.11
N GLU A 42 24.75 -3.30 12.13
CA GLU A 42 24.13 -1.98 12.31
C GLU A 42 22.60 -2.04 12.47
N GLU A 43 22.01 -3.20 12.24
CA GLU A 43 20.56 -3.39 12.42
C GLU A 43 20.14 -3.12 13.87
N GLY A 44 19.28 -2.15 14.07
CA GLY A 44 18.79 -1.76 15.39
C GLY A 44 19.83 -1.07 16.27
N LYS A 45 20.81 -0.39 15.69
CA LYS A 45 21.82 0.40 16.42
C LYS A 45 21.90 1.82 15.89
N PHE A 46 22.02 2.79 16.80
CA PHE A 46 22.30 4.17 16.42
C PHE A 46 23.72 4.30 15.88
N ARG A 47 23.92 5.23 14.95
CA ARG A 47 25.25 5.60 14.47
C ARG A 47 26.09 6.21 15.61
N ASN A 48 27.38 6.04 15.53
CA ASN A 48 28.36 6.52 16.49
C ASN A 48 29.44 7.41 15.86
N ASN A 49 29.16 7.93 14.66
CA ASN A 49 30.03 8.82 13.92
C ASN A 49 29.21 9.79 13.06
N ASN A 50 29.89 10.75 12.43
CA ASN A 50 29.30 11.77 11.56
C ASN A 50 29.60 11.55 10.07
N ASP A 51 29.95 10.33 9.66
CA ASP A 51 30.36 10.02 8.28
C ASP A 51 29.16 9.94 7.31
N ILE A 52 27.93 10.18 7.82
CA ILE A 52 26.70 10.07 7.04
C ILE A 52 26.32 11.43 6.50
N VAL A 53 26.05 11.47 5.20
CA VAL A 53 25.44 12.59 4.51
C VAL A 53 24.24 12.09 3.70
N VAL A 54 23.19 12.89 3.61
CA VAL A 54 22.06 12.62 2.71
C VAL A 54 22.36 13.30 1.40
N SER A 55 22.57 12.52 0.35
CA SER A 55 22.82 13.02 -1.00
C SER A 55 21.67 12.72 -1.94
N ASN A 56 21.49 13.58 -2.93
CA ASN A 56 20.62 13.30 -4.06
C ASN A 56 21.27 12.22 -4.93
N ASN A 57 20.63 11.07 -5.08
CA ASN A 57 21.16 9.92 -5.81
C ASN A 57 21.35 10.18 -7.33
N ILE A 58 20.77 11.26 -7.88
CA ILE A 58 20.85 11.61 -9.30
C ILE A 58 21.96 12.64 -9.52
N THR A 59 22.00 13.71 -8.71
CA THR A 59 22.94 14.82 -8.88
C THR A 59 24.23 14.64 -8.07
N GLY A 60 24.23 13.79 -7.04
CA GLY A 60 25.34 13.64 -6.09
C GLY A 60 25.49 14.81 -5.10
N GLU A 61 24.61 15.82 -5.20
CA GLU A 61 24.66 16.97 -4.30
C GLU A 61 24.23 16.58 -2.89
N ILE A 62 24.87 17.16 -1.89
CA ILE A 62 24.50 16.97 -0.48
C ILE A 62 23.15 17.69 -0.25
N ALA A 63 22.14 16.92 0.09
CA ALA A 63 20.81 17.43 0.37
C ALA A 63 20.62 17.77 1.85
N HIS A 64 21.33 17.09 2.76
CA HIS A 64 21.25 17.32 4.21
C HIS A 64 22.50 16.78 4.92
N ASN A 65 22.99 17.54 5.89
CA ASN A 65 24.03 17.09 6.84
C ASN A 65 23.34 16.84 8.18
N PRO A 66 23.22 15.58 8.62
CA PRO A 66 22.59 15.28 9.91
C PRO A 66 23.34 15.94 11.09
N PRO A 67 22.62 16.25 12.18
CA PRO A 67 23.24 16.73 13.43
C PRO A 67 24.31 15.80 13.96
N ASP A 68 25.16 16.27 14.87
CA ASP A 68 26.20 15.48 15.50
C ASP A 68 25.62 14.23 16.18
N TYR A 69 26.29 13.08 16.02
CA TYR A 69 25.80 11.82 16.60
C TYR A 69 25.67 11.89 18.13
N ASN A 70 26.44 12.76 18.81
CA ASN A 70 26.30 12.99 20.25
C ASN A 70 24.97 13.66 20.65
N GLU A 71 24.26 14.30 19.71
CA GLU A 71 22.96 14.90 19.93
C GLU A 71 21.80 13.89 19.84
N ILE A 72 22.05 12.72 19.25
CA ILE A 72 21.00 11.70 18.99
C ILE A 72 20.23 11.38 20.27
N GLU A 73 20.94 11.12 21.36
CA GLU A 73 20.29 10.71 22.61
C GLU A 73 19.38 11.79 23.19
N ALA A 74 19.84 13.05 23.20
CA ALA A 74 19.06 14.17 23.72
C ALA A 74 17.80 14.41 22.86
N VAL A 75 17.97 14.50 21.55
CA VAL A 75 16.85 14.72 20.62
C VAL A 75 15.83 13.58 20.67
N LEU A 76 16.27 12.33 20.79
CA LEU A 76 15.35 11.20 20.92
C LEU A 76 14.62 11.18 22.25
N ASN A 77 15.21 11.62 23.37
CA ASN A 77 14.50 11.77 24.62
C ASN A 77 13.38 12.81 24.50
N ASP A 78 13.67 13.97 23.90
CA ASP A 78 12.67 15.01 23.66
C ASP A 78 11.56 14.52 22.71
N LEU A 79 11.92 13.76 21.67
CA LEU A 79 10.95 13.17 20.76
C LEU A 79 10.04 12.13 21.46
N CYS A 80 10.59 11.30 22.31
CA CYS A 80 9.82 10.35 23.10
C CYS A 80 8.84 11.08 24.05
N ASP A 81 9.30 12.12 24.72
CA ASP A 81 8.45 12.95 25.56
C ASP A 81 7.35 13.63 24.75
N PHE A 82 7.67 14.25 23.64
CA PHE A 82 6.70 14.84 22.73
C PHE A 82 5.66 13.84 22.22
N ALA A 83 6.07 12.63 21.85
CA ALA A 83 5.17 11.59 21.36
C ALA A 83 4.22 11.05 22.43
N ASN A 84 4.70 10.92 23.68
CA ASN A 84 3.98 10.24 24.76
C ASN A 84 3.18 11.19 25.65
N LYS A 85 3.57 12.48 25.76
CA LYS A 85 2.91 13.47 26.58
C LYS A 85 2.00 14.36 25.75
N ASP A 86 0.85 14.72 26.27
CA ASP A 86 -0.11 15.65 25.64
C ASP A 86 -0.25 16.93 26.49
N GLU A 87 0.89 17.54 26.91
CA GLU A 87 0.93 18.76 27.71
C GLU A 87 0.32 19.95 26.96
N THR A 88 0.59 20.04 25.65
CA THR A 88 -0.04 21.00 24.74
C THR A 88 -0.72 20.22 23.63
N PHE A 89 -1.95 20.57 23.32
CA PHE A 89 -2.69 19.90 22.26
C PHE A 89 -2.03 20.12 20.89
N VAL A 90 -1.56 19.05 20.29
CA VAL A 90 -1.14 19.01 18.90
C VAL A 90 -1.99 17.94 18.21
N HIS A 91 -2.62 18.29 17.10
CA HIS A 91 -3.47 17.34 16.37
C HIS A 91 -2.65 16.07 15.99
N PRO A 92 -3.18 14.85 16.21
CA PRO A 92 -2.41 13.61 16.04
C PRO A 92 -1.73 13.46 14.67
N ILE A 93 -2.39 13.89 13.60
CA ILE A 93 -1.79 13.87 12.25
C ILE A 93 -0.55 14.76 12.19
N ILE A 94 -0.64 15.96 12.76
CA ILE A 94 0.49 16.91 12.79
C ILE A 94 1.62 16.33 13.65
N LYS A 95 1.29 15.76 14.81
CA LYS A 95 2.27 15.12 15.69
C LYS A 95 2.99 13.95 15.01
N ALA A 96 2.26 13.12 14.25
CA ALA A 96 2.84 12.05 13.44
C ALA A 96 3.80 12.59 12.36
N ILE A 97 3.44 13.70 11.70
CA ILE A 97 4.28 14.34 10.69
C ILE A 97 5.55 14.93 11.32
N ILE A 98 5.46 15.52 12.50
CA ILE A 98 6.62 16.04 13.25
C ILE A 98 7.56 14.89 13.65
N ILE A 99 7.03 13.76 14.15
CA ILE A 99 7.80 12.57 14.46
C ILE A 99 8.55 12.07 13.22
N HIS A 100 7.87 12.02 12.07
CA HIS A 100 8.49 11.68 10.79
C HIS A 100 9.63 12.63 10.43
N PHE A 101 9.41 13.95 10.57
CA PHE A 101 10.42 14.96 10.27
C PHE A 101 11.65 14.77 11.16
N VAL A 102 11.47 14.70 12.48
CA VAL A 102 12.59 14.62 13.43
C VAL A 102 13.49 13.42 13.16
N ILE A 103 12.94 12.26 12.90
CA ILE A 103 13.77 11.07 12.57
C ILE A 103 14.47 11.23 11.23
N SER A 104 13.81 11.82 10.24
CA SER A 104 14.42 12.06 8.92
C SER A 104 15.52 13.12 8.99
N PHE A 105 15.38 14.14 9.84
CA PHE A 105 16.36 15.19 10.07
C PHE A 105 17.56 14.68 10.90
N LEU A 106 17.27 14.04 12.02
CA LEU A 106 18.30 13.53 12.94
C LEU A 106 19.18 12.44 12.30
N HIS A 107 18.61 11.65 11.38
CA HIS A 107 19.30 10.50 10.74
C HIS A 107 20.04 9.65 11.77
N PRO A 108 19.36 9.06 12.77
CA PRO A 108 20.03 8.40 13.88
C PRO A 108 20.68 7.06 13.52
N PHE A 109 20.49 6.56 12.32
CA PHE A 109 21.00 5.28 11.83
C PHE A 109 21.97 5.47 10.65
N THR A 110 22.79 4.47 10.38
CA THR A 110 23.70 4.45 9.20
C THR A 110 22.91 4.32 7.89
N ASP A 111 21.83 3.52 7.88
CA ASP A 111 20.86 3.41 6.79
C ASP A 111 19.46 3.13 7.37
N GLY A 112 18.43 3.12 6.52
CA GLY A 112 17.05 2.82 6.94
C GLY A 112 16.30 3.98 7.59
N ASN A 113 16.89 5.17 7.72
CA ASN A 113 16.29 6.33 8.37
C ASN A 113 14.92 6.71 7.76
N GLY A 114 14.83 6.77 6.43
CA GLY A 114 13.58 7.09 5.76
C GLY A 114 12.49 6.01 5.95
N ARG A 115 12.86 4.74 6.00
CA ARG A 115 11.95 3.63 6.31
C ARG A 115 11.45 3.74 7.74
N THR A 116 12.34 4.00 8.69
CA THR A 116 12.02 4.17 10.11
C THR A 116 11.13 5.36 10.37
N ALA A 117 11.43 6.50 9.78
CA ALA A 117 10.63 7.72 9.91
C ALA A 117 9.19 7.52 9.45
N ARG A 118 8.98 6.91 8.27
CA ARG A 118 7.64 6.56 7.78
C ARG A 118 6.96 5.51 8.64
N SER A 119 7.69 4.53 9.16
CA SER A 119 7.14 3.51 10.06
C SER A 119 6.64 4.13 11.37
N LEU A 120 7.39 5.07 11.95
CA LEU A 120 6.94 5.79 13.14
C LEU A 120 5.73 6.69 12.87
N PHE A 121 5.65 7.29 11.69
CA PHE A 121 4.44 7.99 11.28
C PHE A 121 3.22 7.05 11.30
N TYR A 122 3.30 5.88 10.67
CA TYR A 122 2.22 4.89 10.67
C TYR A 122 1.90 4.38 12.08
N TRP A 123 2.93 4.06 12.87
CA TRP A 123 2.77 3.64 14.26
C TRP A 123 1.98 4.65 15.08
N TYR A 124 2.36 5.93 15.02
CA TYR A 124 1.69 6.97 15.78
C TYR A 124 0.23 7.18 15.33
N MET A 125 -0.03 7.15 14.03
CA MET A 125 -1.37 7.23 13.48
C MET A 125 -2.25 6.06 13.97
N LEU A 126 -1.73 4.83 13.93
CA LEU A 126 -2.44 3.65 14.44
C LEU A 126 -2.66 3.73 15.95
N LYS A 127 -1.67 4.20 16.72
CA LYS A 127 -1.77 4.44 18.17
C LYS A 127 -2.92 5.40 18.50
N LYS A 128 -3.12 6.43 17.71
CA LYS A 128 -4.19 7.43 17.90
C LYS A 128 -5.52 7.04 17.24
N GLY A 129 -5.66 5.80 16.76
CA GLY A 129 -6.92 5.24 16.27
C GLY A 129 -7.20 5.47 14.77
N TYR A 130 -6.27 6.00 14.02
CA TYR A 130 -6.40 6.20 12.56
C TYR A 130 -6.14 4.90 11.80
N TRP A 131 -6.95 3.89 12.03
CA TRP A 131 -6.77 2.53 11.50
C TRP A 131 -6.71 2.46 9.97
N LEU A 132 -7.40 3.36 9.25
CA LEU A 132 -7.33 3.42 7.79
C LEU A 132 -5.91 3.66 7.25
N THR A 133 -5.01 4.20 8.08
CA THR A 133 -3.61 4.43 7.71
C THR A 133 -2.90 3.12 7.33
N GLU A 134 -3.36 1.99 7.85
CA GLU A 134 -2.84 0.66 7.50
C GLU A 134 -2.97 0.36 6.00
N PHE A 135 -3.96 0.93 5.33
CA PHE A 135 -4.24 0.72 3.91
C PHE A 135 -3.69 1.82 2.99
N LEU A 136 -3.08 2.87 3.55
CA LEU A 136 -2.53 3.98 2.78
C LEU A 136 -1.11 3.66 2.29
N SER A 137 -0.83 3.92 1.02
CA SER A 137 0.50 3.79 0.42
C SER A 137 1.21 5.14 0.34
N ILE A 138 1.51 5.75 1.50
CA ILE A 138 2.18 7.06 1.58
C ILE A 138 3.58 6.99 0.96
N SER A 139 4.32 5.92 1.22
CA SER A 139 5.68 5.72 0.68
C SER A 139 5.71 5.79 -0.84
N ARG A 140 4.71 5.22 -1.52
CA ARG A 140 4.60 5.27 -2.99
C ARG A 140 4.39 6.69 -3.50
N ILE A 141 3.58 7.49 -2.81
CA ILE A 141 3.30 8.88 -3.22
C ILE A 141 4.52 9.77 -2.97
N ILE A 142 5.21 9.58 -1.84
CA ILE A 142 6.48 10.26 -1.55
C ILE A 142 7.51 9.91 -2.63
N TYR A 143 7.67 8.64 -2.97
CA TYR A 143 8.58 8.19 -4.01
C TYR A 143 8.27 8.83 -5.37
N ALA A 144 7.00 8.91 -5.76
CA ALA A 144 6.56 9.55 -6.99
C ALA A 144 6.74 11.09 -7.00
N SER A 145 7.01 11.70 -5.84
CA SER A 145 7.24 13.14 -5.68
C SER A 145 8.55 13.43 -4.91
N LYS A 146 9.58 12.60 -5.12
CA LYS A 146 10.84 12.64 -4.38
C LYS A 146 11.50 14.02 -4.38
N ASP A 147 11.59 14.67 -5.55
CA ASP A 147 12.17 16.02 -5.68
C ASP A 147 11.45 17.07 -4.81
N LYS A 148 10.11 16.96 -4.68
CA LYS A 148 9.34 17.84 -3.82
C LYS A 148 9.57 17.55 -2.35
N TYR A 149 9.69 16.27 -2.01
CA TYR A 149 10.00 15.83 -0.65
C TYR A 149 11.36 16.35 -0.20
N GLU A 150 12.39 16.23 -1.03
CA GLU A 150 13.73 16.77 -0.74
C GLU A 150 13.71 18.30 -0.60
N LYS A 151 13.00 18.99 -1.50
CA LYS A 151 12.89 20.46 -1.43
C LYS A 151 12.22 20.97 -0.17
N VAL A 152 11.19 20.29 0.36
CA VAL A 152 10.53 20.76 1.58
C VAL A 152 11.41 20.60 2.82
N PHE A 153 12.34 19.63 2.85
CA PHE A 153 13.39 19.58 3.88
C PHE A 153 14.30 20.79 3.77
N LEU A 154 14.82 21.07 2.58
CA LEU A 154 15.70 22.24 2.35
C LEU A 154 15.01 23.55 2.74
N TYR A 155 13.74 23.74 2.37
CA TYR A 155 12.99 24.93 2.76
C TYR A 155 12.85 25.06 4.28
N THR A 156 12.50 23.95 4.94
CA THR A 156 12.40 23.90 6.41
C THR A 156 13.73 24.26 7.07
N GLU A 157 14.85 23.72 6.60
CA GLU A 157 16.18 23.97 7.17
C GLU A 157 16.66 25.42 6.92
N HIS A 158 16.34 26.01 5.75
CA HIS A 158 16.75 27.36 5.40
C HIS A 158 15.89 28.47 6.03
N ASP A 159 14.69 28.14 6.52
CA ASP A 159 13.74 29.07 7.11
C ASP A 159 13.56 28.79 8.60
N ASP A 160 14.66 28.84 9.34
CA ASP A 160 14.73 28.67 10.80
C ASP A 160 13.92 27.47 11.34
N TYR A 161 13.92 26.38 10.58
CA TYR A 161 13.17 25.14 10.86
C TYR A 161 11.64 25.34 10.91
N ASP A 162 11.08 26.22 10.08
CA ASP A 162 9.63 26.29 9.91
C ASP A 162 9.08 24.98 9.33
N LEU A 163 8.46 24.19 10.19
CA LEU A 163 7.84 22.91 9.84
C LEU A 163 6.61 23.05 8.93
N GLY A 164 6.11 24.26 8.71
CA GLY A 164 4.95 24.53 7.87
C GLY A 164 5.08 23.93 6.47
N TYR A 165 6.26 24.01 5.87
CA TYR A 165 6.55 23.42 4.55
C TYR A 165 6.40 21.89 4.56
N PHE A 166 7.01 21.23 5.53
CA PHE A 166 6.98 19.78 5.64
C PHE A 166 5.60 19.25 6.02
N ILE A 167 4.92 19.93 6.94
CA ILE A 167 3.54 19.60 7.35
C ILE A 167 2.60 19.71 6.16
N ASN A 168 2.63 20.84 5.44
CA ASN A 168 1.75 21.05 4.28
C ASN A 168 1.97 19.99 3.19
N TYR A 169 3.23 19.68 2.86
CA TYR A 169 3.55 18.62 1.90
C TYR A 169 2.96 17.28 2.33
N ASN A 170 3.15 16.87 3.59
CA ASN A 170 2.65 15.59 4.09
C ASN A 170 1.13 15.54 4.15
N LEU A 171 0.44 16.64 4.44
CA LEU A 171 -1.02 16.72 4.36
C LEU A 171 -1.52 16.52 2.92
N VAL A 172 -0.82 17.09 1.93
CA VAL A 172 -1.13 16.84 0.51
C VAL A 172 -0.89 15.38 0.12
N VAL A 173 0.19 14.76 0.60
CA VAL A 173 0.49 13.34 0.38
C VAL A 173 -0.61 12.47 1.00
N LEU A 174 -1.00 12.73 2.24
CA LEU A 174 -2.08 12.02 2.92
C LEU A 174 -3.40 12.13 2.15
N ASN A 175 -3.78 13.34 1.74
CA ASN A 175 -5.01 13.54 0.97
C ASN A 175 -5.02 12.74 -0.33
N LYS A 176 -3.91 12.71 -1.06
CA LYS A 176 -3.76 11.88 -2.26
C LYS A 176 -3.90 10.39 -1.95
N ALA A 177 -3.28 9.92 -0.87
CA ALA A 177 -3.37 8.52 -0.46
C ALA A 177 -4.81 8.12 -0.12
N PHE A 178 -5.57 8.98 0.57
CA PHE A 178 -6.98 8.76 0.85
C PHE A 178 -7.84 8.73 -0.42
N ILE A 179 -7.61 9.64 -1.36
CA ILE A 179 -8.33 9.66 -2.64
C ILE A 179 -8.07 8.36 -3.42
N GLU A 180 -6.84 7.87 -3.46
CA GLU A 180 -6.49 6.62 -4.14
C GLU A 180 -7.14 5.41 -3.46
N LEU A 181 -7.13 5.35 -2.13
CA LEU A 181 -7.81 4.31 -1.37
C LEU A 181 -9.31 4.32 -1.63
N THR A 182 -9.95 5.49 -1.59
CA THR A 182 -11.39 5.63 -1.88
C THR A 182 -11.72 5.11 -3.28
N LYS A 183 -10.97 5.51 -4.30
CA LYS A 183 -11.16 5.02 -5.67
C LYS A 183 -10.98 3.49 -5.78
N TYR A 184 -10.01 2.94 -5.07
CA TYR A 184 -9.78 1.50 -5.01
C TYR A 184 -10.99 0.78 -4.38
N LEU A 185 -11.50 1.27 -3.25
CA LEU A 185 -12.65 0.69 -2.56
C LEU A 185 -13.94 0.78 -3.38
N GLU A 186 -14.18 1.91 -4.03
CA GLU A 186 -15.33 2.09 -4.94
C GLU A 186 -15.28 1.10 -6.11
N ARG A 187 -14.09 0.93 -6.72
CA ARG A 187 -13.91 -0.06 -7.78
C ARG A 187 -14.20 -1.47 -7.26
N LYS A 188 -13.64 -1.84 -6.09
CA LYS A 188 -13.87 -3.15 -5.48
C LYS A 188 -15.32 -3.39 -5.08
N ALA A 189 -16.01 -2.35 -4.60
CA ALA A 189 -17.43 -2.43 -4.30
C ALA A 189 -18.26 -2.68 -5.57
N LYS A 190 -17.98 -1.96 -6.67
CA LYS A 190 -18.62 -2.19 -7.97
C LYS A 190 -18.37 -3.59 -8.51
N GLU A 191 -17.11 -4.06 -8.46
CA GLU A 191 -16.74 -5.42 -8.86
C GLU A 191 -17.51 -6.48 -8.07
N ARG A 192 -17.66 -6.27 -6.75
CA ARG A 192 -18.41 -7.18 -5.86
C ARG A 192 -19.92 -7.14 -6.11
N SER A 193 -20.48 -5.95 -6.33
CA SER A 193 -21.91 -5.78 -6.64
C SER A 193 -22.28 -6.48 -7.94
N ALA A 194 -21.49 -6.30 -9.01
CA ALA A 194 -21.71 -6.98 -10.28
C ALA A 194 -21.64 -8.52 -10.13
N LEU A 195 -20.70 -9.03 -9.35
CA LEU A 195 -20.64 -10.47 -9.05
C LEU A 195 -21.87 -10.97 -8.28
N PHE A 196 -22.38 -10.17 -7.34
CA PHE A 196 -23.56 -10.53 -6.58
C PHE A 196 -24.81 -10.58 -7.45
N GLU A 197 -24.99 -9.63 -8.37
CA GLU A 197 -26.08 -9.64 -9.34
C GLU A 197 -26.10 -10.93 -10.17
N PHE A 198 -24.93 -11.39 -10.67
CA PHE A 198 -24.87 -12.63 -11.44
C PHE A 198 -25.03 -13.90 -10.59
N LYS A 199 -24.62 -13.88 -9.31
CA LYS A 199 -24.81 -15.02 -8.39
C LYS A 199 -26.27 -15.24 -7.98
N THR A 200 -27.09 -14.19 -8.02
CA THR A 200 -28.52 -14.28 -7.70
C THR A 200 -29.36 -14.84 -8.84
N ILE A 201 -28.79 -15.00 -10.03
CA ILE A 201 -29.48 -15.60 -11.18
C ILE A 201 -29.68 -17.10 -10.93
N THR A 202 -30.94 -17.54 -10.95
CA THR A 202 -31.28 -18.94 -10.74
C THR A 202 -30.62 -19.84 -11.79
N GLY A 203 -29.94 -20.91 -11.35
CA GLY A 203 -29.29 -21.88 -12.23
C GLY A 203 -27.85 -21.55 -12.62
N ILE A 204 -27.26 -20.47 -12.11
CA ILE A 204 -25.87 -20.10 -12.34
C ILE A 204 -25.05 -20.35 -11.06
N ASN A 205 -23.94 -21.08 -11.21
CA ASN A 205 -23.00 -21.27 -10.11
C ASN A 205 -21.96 -20.12 -10.03
N GLU A 206 -21.16 -20.09 -8.95
CA GLU A 206 -20.20 -19.03 -8.69
C GLU A 206 -19.15 -18.85 -9.80
N ARG A 207 -18.64 -19.93 -10.37
CA ARG A 207 -17.64 -19.88 -11.46
C ARG A 207 -18.27 -19.37 -12.76
N GLN A 208 -19.49 -19.79 -13.06
CA GLN A 208 -20.28 -19.28 -14.19
C GLN A 208 -20.55 -17.79 -14.04
N ALA A 209 -20.88 -17.29 -12.83
CA ALA A 209 -21.04 -15.87 -12.55
C ALA A 209 -19.74 -15.09 -12.82
N GLN A 210 -18.56 -15.66 -12.47
CA GLN A 210 -17.26 -15.04 -12.79
C GLN A 210 -17.02 -14.98 -14.29
N ILE A 211 -17.31 -16.05 -15.03
CA ILE A 211 -17.17 -16.09 -16.50
C ILE A 211 -18.10 -15.06 -17.16
N ILE A 212 -19.34 -14.94 -16.71
CA ILE A 212 -20.30 -13.94 -17.18
C ILE A 212 -19.78 -12.54 -16.95
N LYS A 213 -19.21 -12.28 -15.76
CA LYS A 213 -18.60 -10.98 -15.44
C LYS A 213 -17.48 -10.65 -16.41
N ILE A 214 -16.55 -11.60 -16.67
CA ILE A 214 -15.45 -11.39 -17.63
C ILE A 214 -16.01 -11.11 -19.03
N ALA A 215 -17.05 -11.86 -19.47
CA ALA A 215 -17.70 -11.66 -20.75
C ALA A 215 -18.40 -10.30 -20.88
N THR A 216 -18.87 -9.74 -19.76
CA THR A 216 -19.48 -8.40 -19.72
C THR A 216 -18.39 -7.31 -19.80
N GLU A 217 -17.32 -7.44 -19.02
CA GLU A 217 -16.24 -6.46 -18.96
C GLU A 217 -15.36 -6.46 -20.23
N LYS A 218 -15.19 -7.63 -20.84
CA LYS A 218 -14.34 -7.85 -22.02
C LYS A 218 -15.06 -8.65 -23.08
N PRO A 219 -15.96 -8.01 -23.86
CA PRO A 219 -16.85 -8.70 -24.82
C PRO A 219 -16.13 -9.56 -25.89
N SER A 220 -14.88 -9.22 -26.22
CA SER A 220 -14.08 -9.92 -27.23
C SER A 220 -13.25 -11.10 -26.68
N THR A 221 -13.40 -11.43 -25.40
CA THR A 221 -12.61 -12.51 -24.78
C THR A 221 -13.02 -13.86 -25.33
N ILE A 222 -12.02 -14.64 -25.74
CA ILE A 222 -12.19 -16.06 -26.08
C ILE A 222 -11.83 -16.88 -24.86
N PHE A 223 -12.79 -17.58 -24.28
CA PHE A 223 -12.56 -18.45 -23.14
C PHE A 223 -12.03 -19.81 -23.61
N ILE A 224 -10.94 -20.23 -23.02
CA ILE A 224 -10.35 -21.56 -23.22
C ILE A 224 -10.34 -22.27 -21.87
N SER A 225 -10.84 -23.52 -21.84
CA SER A 225 -10.99 -24.25 -20.58
C SER A 225 -9.68 -24.43 -19.82
N LYS A 226 -8.53 -24.49 -20.52
CA LYS A 226 -7.22 -24.64 -19.90
C LYS A 226 -6.76 -23.33 -19.22
N ASP A 227 -7.05 -22.20 -19.80
CA ASP A 227 -6.65 -20.89 -19.25
C ASP A 227 -7.47 -20.59 -18.00
N LEU A 228 -8.78 -20.81 -18.05
CA LEU A 228 -9.68 -20.65 -16.92
C LEU A 228 -9.38 -21.64 -15.77
N GLN A 229 -8.81 -22.80 -16.06
CA GLN A 229 -8.35 -23.76 -15.03
C GLN A 229 -7.38 -23.09 -14.07
N THR A 230 -6.39 -22.38 -14.60
CA THR A 230 -5.35 -21.70 -13.82
C THR A 230 -5.96 -20.55 -13.02
N GLU A 231 -6.88 -19.80 -13.61
CA GLU A 231 -7.52 -18.63 -12.99
C GLU A 231 -8.51 -18.99 -11.88
N LEU A 232 -9.32 -20.05 -12.11
CA LEU A 232 -10.39 -20.47 -11.20
C LEU A 232 -10.01 -21.63 -10.26
N GLY A 233 -8.82 -22.20 -10.40
CA GLY A 233 -8.29 -23.23 -9.50
C GLY A 233 -9.03 -24.57 -9.50
N VAL A 234 -9.72 -24.94 -10.62
CA VAL A 234 -10.50 -26.18 -10.73
C VAL A 234 -10.13 -26.98 -11.97
N SER A 235 -10.61 -28.22 -12.10
CA SER A 235 -10.26 -29.10 -13.22
C SER A 235 -10.78 -28.58 -14.57
N VAL A 236 -10.05 -28.87 -15.65
CA VAL A 236 -10.49 -28.56 -17.04
C VAL A 236 -11.88 -29.13 -17.34
N LYS A 237 -12.19 -30.33 -16.80
CA LYS A 237 -13.50 -30.97 -16.96
C LYS A 237 -14.61 -30.13 -16.34
N THR A 238 -14.36 -29.61 -15.14
CA THR A 238 -15.31 -28.73 -14.43
C THR A 238 -15.55 -27.46 -15.20
N ILE A 239 -14.48 -26.79 -15.66
CA ILE A 239 -14.58 -25.56 -16.46
C ILE A 239 -15.35 -25.81 -17.77
N ARG A 240 -15.08 -26.92 -18.44
CA ARG A 240 -15.80 -27.28 -19.68
C ARG A 240 -17.31 -27.40 -19.40
N SER A 241 -17.69 -28.10 -18.33
CA SER A 241 -19.09 -28.22 -17.92
C SER A 241 -19.73 -26.86 -17.62
N ASP A 242 -19.00 -25.96 -16.94
CA ASP A 242 -19.50 -24.62 -16.66
C ASP A 242 -19.70 -23.80 -17.95
N LEU A 243 -18.75 -23.84 -18.89
CA LEU A 243 -18.85 -23.18 -20.19
C LEU A 243 -19.97 -23.75 -21.06
N GLU A 244 -20.11 -25.08 -21.11
CA GLU A 244 -21.21 -25.75 -21.83
C GLU A 244 -22.58 -25.37 -21.23
N GLY A 245 -22.69 -25.27 -19.92
CA GLY A 245 -23.89 -24.76 -19.25
C GLY A 245 -24.24 -23.34 -19.68
N LEU A 246 -23.26 -22.46 -19.79
CA LEU A 246 -23.47 -21.09 -20.29
C LEU A 246 -23.85 -21.05 -21.78
N VAL A 247 -23.36 -21.99 -22.59
CA VAL A 247 -23.79 -22.15 -23.98
C VAL A 247 -25.26 -22.61 -24.06
N GLN A 248 -25.66 -23.56 -23.20
CA GLN A 248 -27.05 -24.02 -23.13
C GLN A 248 -28.03 -22.89 -22.72
N MET A 249 -27.57 -21.98 -21.87
CA MET A 249 -28.30 -20.78 -21.49
C MET A 249 -28.34 -19.68 -22.58
N GLY A 250 -27.59 -19.88 -23.69
CA GLY A 250 -27.48 -18.90 -24.78
C GLY A 250 -26.60 -17.69 -24.46
N LEU A 251 -25.83 -17.76 -23.37
CA LEU A 251 -24.92 -16.67 -22.96
C LEU A 251 -23.56 -16.73 -23.70
N LEU A 252 -23.11 -17.92 -24.02
CA LEU A 252 -21.90 -18.13 -24.81
C LEU A 252 -22.21 -18.92 -26.08
N LYS A 253 -21.34 -18.81 -27.07
CA LYS A 253 -21.32 -19.64 -28.27
C LYS A 253 -19.95 -20.30 -28.43
N THR A 254 -19.93 -21.50 -28.98
CA THR A 254 -18.68 -22.22 -29.27
C THR A 254 -17.97 -21.61 -30.48
N TYR A 255 -16.64 -21.53 -30.39
CA TYR A 255 -15.78 -21.04 -31.47
C TYR A 255 -14.63 -22.02 -31.71
N PRO A 256 -14.55 -22.71 -32.88
CA PRO A 256 -13.47 -23.65 -33.16
C PRO A 256 -12.17 -22.88 -33.41
N LEU A 257 -11.20 -23.02 -32.49
CA LEU A 257 -9.85 -22.43 -32.65
C LEU A 257 -8.98 -23.30 -33.59
N ASN A 258 -9.13 -24.61 -33.51
CA ASN A 258 -8.50 -25.58 -34.42
C ASN A 258 -9.25 -26.93 -34.35
N LYS A 259 -8.75 -27.96 -35.08
CA LYS A 259 -9.38 -29.31 -35.13
C LYS A 259 -9.54 -30.00 -33.75
N ARG A 260 -8.84 -29.53 -32.69
CA ARG A 260 -8.84 -30.15 -31.36
C ARG A 260 -9.20 -29.24 -30.23
N LEU A 261 -9.23 -27.93 -30.48
CA LEU A 261 -9.42 -26.91 -29.45
C LEU A 261 -10.67 -26.05 -29.74
N VAL A 262 -11.58 -26.05 -28.79
CA VAL A 262 -12.79 -25.24 -28.83
C VAL A 262 -12.62 -24.08 -27.83
N GLY A 263 -12.83 -22.89 -28.31
CA GLY A 263 -13.01 -21.70 -27.48
C GLY A 263 -14.48 -21.37 -27.33
N TYR A 264 -14.78 -20.47 -26.43
CA TYR A 264 -16.12 -19.98 -26.16
C TYR A 264 -16.11 -18.46 -26.23
N LEU A 265 -17.09 -17.90 -26.92
CA LEU A 265 -17.25 -16.47 -27.11
C LEU A 265 -18.59 -16.03 -26.55
N ARG A 266 -18.69 -14.79 -26.17
CA ARG A 266 -19.95 -14.13 -25.85
C ARG A 266 -20.94 -14.26 -27.03
N ALA A 267 -22.18 -14.62 -26.74
CA ALA A 267 -23.25 -14.67 -27.73
C ALA A 267 -23.65 -13.25 -28.19
N GLU A 268 -24.22 -13.11 -29.36
CA GLU A 268 -24.58 -11.79 -29.92
C GLU A 268 -25.71 -11.13 -29.12
N ASP A 269 -26.62 -11.90 -28.61
CA ASP A 269 -27.79 -11.50 -27.80
C ASP A 269 -27.52 -11.59 -26.27
N PHE A 270 -26.27 -11.64 -25.86
CA PHE A 270 -25.82 -11.81 -24.46
C PHE A 270 -26.49 -10.83 -23.50
N GLU A 271 -26.53 -9.54 -23.82
CA GLU A 271 -27.10 -8.52 -22.93
C GLU A 271 -28.62 -8.71 -22.71
N ASP A 272 -29.31 -9.07 -23.77
CA ASP A 272 -30.76 -9.32 -23.71
C ASP A 272 -31.05 -10.59 -22.91
N LYS A 273 -30.24 -11.63 -23.11
CA LYS A 273 -30.33 -12.88 -22.35
C LYS A 273 -30.05 -12.68 -20.86
N ILE A 274 -29.01 -11.92 -20.51
CA ILE A 274 -28.73 -11.59 -19.12
C ILE A 274 -29.88 -10.85 -18.46
N ARG A 275 -30.49 -9.88 -19.16
CA ARG A 275 -31.68 -9.16 -18.66
C ARG A 275 -32.89 -10.04 -18.48
N GLU A 276 -33.09 -10.98 -19.39
CA GLU A 276 -34.18 -11.95 -19.33
C GLU A 276 -34.06 -12.86 -18.11
N ILE A 277 -32.87 -13.45 -17.92
CA ILE A 277 -32.57 -14.41 -16.84
C ILE A 277 -32.53 -13.69 -15.46
N SER A 278 -32.13 -12.42 -15.41
CA SER A 278 -32.12 -11.64 -14.16
C SER A 278 -33.51 -11.17 -13.69
N ARG A 279 -34.53 -11.27 -14.52
CA ARG A 279 -35.92 -10.89 -14.19
C ARG A 279 -36.79 -12.04 -13.67
N ASN A 280 -36.29 -13.27 -13.81
CA ASN A 280 -36.93 -14.49 -13.31
C ASN A 280 -36.27 -14.96 -12.00
#